data_163f29151a147a2ebfb6a7172df33762
#
_entry.id   163f29151a147a2ebfb6a7172df33762
#
_cell.length_a   1.000
_cell.length_b   1.000
_cell.length_c   1.000
_cell.angle_alpha   90.00
_cell.angle_beta   90.00
_cell.angle_gamma   90.00
#
_symmetry.space_group_name_H-M   'P 1'
#
loop_
_entity.id
_entity.type
_entity.pdbx_description
1 polymer ?
#
loop_
_entity_poly.entity_id
_entity_poly.type
_entity_poly.pdbx_seq_one_letter_code
_entity_poly.pdbx_strand_id
1 'polypeptide(L)'
;RGPCPAFLSIELGPLSSQLSSRDLHIIPASSQPPKLVLTKSSFSIMPIQKIHARQVYDSRGNPTVEVDLVTESGLHRAIVPSGASTGSHEACELRDGDKTKWGGKGVLKAVANVNDVIAPALIKENLDVKDQRAVDEFMNKLDGTTNKTKLGANAILGVSMAVAKAAAAEKRVPLYAHISDLAGTKKPYVLPVPFMNVLNGGSHAGGRLAFQEFMIVPSDAPTFSEAMRWGAEVYQNLKSLAKKKYGQSAGNVGDEGGVAPDIQTADEALQLITEAIEKAGYTGKMNIAMDVASSEFYKTDAKKYDLDFKNPESDPEKWVTYEQLADQYKDLASRYPIVSIEDPFAEDDWEAWSYFSKNYDHQIVGDDLTVTNPAFIKKAIETKACNALLLKVNQIGTITEAIQAAKDAFGASWGVMVSHRSGETEDVTIADIVVGLRAGQIKTGAPARSERLAKLNQILRIEEELGSGAVYAGTQFRTSVNM
;
A
#
# COMPACT_ATOMS: atom_id res chain seq x y z
N ARG A 1 40.97 -17.95 -16.70
CA ARG A 1 41.19 -16.88 -17.72
C ARG A 1 41.12 -17.54 -19.10
N GLY A 2 40.02 -17.39 -19.84
CA GLY A 2 39.85 -17.77 -21.24
C GLY A 2 39.01 -16.70 -21.91
N PRO A 3 39.25 -16.34 -23.17
CA PRO A 3 38.72 -15.13 -23.80
C PRO A 3 37.28 -15.32 -24.31
N CYS A 4 36.56 -14.22 -24.27
CA CYS A 4 35.19 -14.04 -24.82
C CYS A 4 35.22 -14.03 -26.36
N PRO A 5 34.23 -14.58 -27.09
CA PRO A 5 34.19 -14.47 -28.55
C PRO A 5 33.57 -13.14 -29.00
N ALA A 6 34.10 -12.65 -30.11
CA ALA A 6 33.81 -11.39 -30.74
C ALA A 6 32.40 -11.32 -31.36
N PHE A 7 31.77 -10.16 -31.29
CA PHE A 7 30.55 -9.79 -32.01
C PHE A 7 30.83 -9.57 -33.52
N LEU A 8 30.03 -10.19 -34.36
CA LEU A 8 30.01 -9.94 -35.81
C LEU A 8 29.20 -8.67 -36.07
N SER A 9 29.81 -7.67 -36.64
CA SER A 9 29.15 -6.50 -37.22
C SER A 9 28.72 -6.78 -38.65
N ILE A 10 27.42 -6.61 -38.93
CA ILE A 10 26.86 -6.66 -40.30
C ILE A 10 26.77 -5.22 -40.80
N GLU A 11 27.58 -4.87 -41.83
CA GLU A 11 27.50 -3.61 -42.58
C GLU A 11 26.37 -3.74 -43.60
N LEU A 12 25.41 -2.80 -43.57
CA LEU A 12 24.43 -2.59 -44.62
C LEU A 12 24.92 -1.49 -45.58
N GLY A 13 25.25 -1.89 -46.81
CA GLY A 13 25.63 -0.99 -47.89
C GLY A 13 24.40 -0.26 -48.51
N PRO A 14 24.60 0.88 -49.18
CA PRO A 14 23.52 1.72 -49.69
C PRO A 14 22.96 1.22 -51.02
N LEU A 15 21.61 1.12 -51.10
CA LEU A 15 20.89 0.90 -52.35
C LEU A 15 20.62 2.24 -53.06
N SER A 16 21.18 2.38 -54.24
CA SER A 16 21.04 3.51 -55.14
C SER A 16 19.69 3.51 -55.86
N SER A 17 19.20 4.72 -56.03
CA SER A 17 18.07 5.17 -56.81
C SER A 17 18.08 4.71 -58.29
N GLN A 18 16.95 4.20 -58.80
CA GLN A 18 16.49 4.44 -60.21
C GLN A 18 14.97 4.23 -60.26
N LEU A 19 14.20 5.31 -60.35
CA LEU A 19 12.81 5.32 -60.78
C LEU A 19 12.73 5.94 -62.15
N SER A 20 12.37 5.10 -63.12
CA SER A 20 12.03 5.50 -64.51
C SER A 20 10.57 5.87 -64.56
N SER A 21 10.34 7.04 -65.16
CA SER A 21 9.02 7.57 -65.51
C SER A 21 8.38 6.79 -66.68
N ARG A 22 7.12 6.34 -66.51
CA ARG A 22 6.13 6.24 -67.59
C ARG A 22 4.75 5.80 -67.05
N ASP A 23 3.73 6.50 -67.63
CA ASP A 23 2.32 6.13 -67.71
C ASP A 23 1.38 6.61 -66.61
N LEU A 24 1.00 7.89 -66.70
CA LEU A 24 -0.23 8.41 -66.12
C LEU A 24 -1.43 7.97 -66.99
N HIS A 25 -2.25 7.05 -66.49
CA HIS A 25 -3.62 6.89 -67.01
C HIS A 25 -4.58 7.67 -66.08
N ILE A 26 -5.21 8.68 -66.63
CA ILE A 26 -6.25 9.49 -66.01
C ILE A 26 -7.54 8.67 -66.01
N ILE A 27 -8.04 8.29 -64.77
CA ILE A 27 -9.38 7.74 -64.59
C ILE A 27 -10.30 8.91 -64.16
N PRO A 28 -11.49 9.09 -64.78
CA PRO A 28 -12.37 10.21 -64.47
C PRO A 28 -12.98 10.07 -63.07
N ALA A 29 -13.00 11.19 -62.33
CA ALA A 29 -13.58 11.31 -61.00
C ALA A 29 -15.10 11.07 -61.04
N SER A 30 -15.59 10.04 -60.37
CA SER A 30 -17.00 9.89 -60.00
C SER A 30 -17.26 10.67 -58.72
N SER A 31 -18.13 11.65 -58.85
CA SER A 31 -18.56 12.56 -57.79
C SER A 31 -19.59 11.90 -56.86
N GLN A 32 -19.16 11.16 -55.85
CA GLN A 32 -19.91 10.97 -54.58
C GLN A 32 -18.93 10.91 -53.43
N PRO A 33 -19.13 11.69 -52.33
CA PRO A 33 -18.30 11.57 -51.15
C PRO A 33 -18.56 10.21 -50.48
N PRO A 34 -17.52 9.56 -49.91
CA PRO A 34 -17.70 8.30 -49.20
C PRO A 34 -18.68 8.55 -48.05
N LYS A 35 -19.79 7.80 -48.03
CA LYS A 35 -20.66 7.72 -46.84
C LYS A 35 -19.82 7.23 -45.66
N LEU A 36 -19.59 8.12 -44.72
CA LEU A 36 -19.00 7.77 -43.42
C LEU A 36 -20.00 6.80 -42.73
N VAL A 37 -19.75 5.51 -42.86
CA VAL A 37 -20.46 4.50 -42.07
C VAL A 37 -19.93 4.67 -40.64
N LEU A 38 -20.62 5.47 -39.85
CA LEU A 38 -20.47 5.44 -38.40
C LEU A 38 -20.90 4.05 -37.94
N THR A 39 -19.97 3.11 -37.89
CA THR A 39 -20.15 1.88 -37.12
C THR A 39 -20.35 2.34 -35.71
N LYS A 40 -21.59 2.22 -35.19
CA LYS A 40 -21.81 2.24 -33.72
C LYS A 40 -20.83 1.21 -33.18
N SER A 41 -19.80 1.65 -32.44
CA SER A 41 -19.01 0.74 -31.63
C SER A 41 -20.02 0.13 -30.65
N SER A 42 -20.45 -1.08 -30.93
CA SER A 42 -21.14 -1.89 -29.94
C SER A 42 -20.12 -2.02 -28.81
N PHE A 43 -20.38 -1.42 -27.66
CA PHE A 43 -19.64 -1.70 -26.44
C PHE A 43 -19.87 -3.19 -26.15
N SER A 44 -18.94 -4.02 -26.62
CA SER A 44 -18.96 -5.44 -26.32
C SER A 44 -18.66 -5.57 -24.81
N ILE A 45 -19.58 -6.17 -24.09
CA ILE A 45 -19.38 -6.59 -22.72
C ILE A 45 -18.18 -7.55 -22.74
N MET A 46 -17.22 -7.36 -21.83
CA MET A 46 -16.09 -8.25 -21.64
C MET A 46 -16.39 -9.19 -20.44
N PRO A 47 -16.95 -10.39 -20.71
CA PRO A 47 -17.41 -11.26 -19.63
C PRO A 47 -16.26 -11.92 -18.92
N ILE A 48 -16.45 -12.19 -17.64
CA ILE A 48 -15.60 -13.07 -16.86
C ILE A 48 -15.85 -14.51 -17.31
N GLN A 49 -14.81 -15.17 -17.82
CA GLN A 49 -14.90 -16.56 -18.32
C GLN A 49 -14.72 -17.58 -17.21
N LYS A 50 -13.83 -17.29 -16.25
CA LYS A 50 -13.54 -18.21 -15.14
C LYS A 50 -13.00 -17.42 -13.95
N ILE A 51 -13.36 -17.83 -12.75
CA ILE A 51 -12.72 -17.44 -11.49
C ILE A 51 -12.36 -18.71 -10.73
N HIS A 52 -11.16 -18.74 -10.15
CA HIS A 52 -10.70 -19.86 -9.33
C HIS A 52 -9.82 -19.34 -8.20
N ALA A 53 -10.16 -19.70 -6.96
CA ALA A 53 -9.36 -19.38 -5.80
C ALA A 53 -8.63 -20.62 -5.26
N ARG A 54 -7.49 -20.36 -4.62
CA ARG A 54 -6.73 -21.34 -3.86
C ARG A 54 -6.12 -20.73 -2.62
N GLN A 55 -5.74 -21.60 -1.69
CA GLN A 55 -4.93 -21.23 -0.55
C GLN A 55 -3.45 -21.20 -0.98
N VAL A 56 -2.77 -20.09 -0.64
CA VAL A 56 -1.32 -19.92 -0.72
C VAL A 56 -0.79 -19.44 0.64
N TYR A 57 0.46 -19.01 0.73
CA TYR A 57 1.06 -18.60 1.99
C TYR A 57 1.59 -17.16 1.92
N ASP A 58 1.39 -16.40 2.99
CA ASP A 58 1.95 -15.06 3.18
C ASP A 58 3.43 -15.12 3.63
N SER A 59 4.06 -13.97 3.78
CA SER A 59 5.46 -13.80 4.19
C SER A 59 5.79 -14.35 5.59
N ARG A 60 4.76 -14.66 6.39
CA ARG A 60 4.88 -15.27 7.72
C ARG A 60 4.61 -16.78 7.69
N GLY A 61 4.32 -17.35 6.52
CA GLY A 61 3.93 -18.75 6.36
C GLY A 61 2.50 -19.06 6.80
N ASN A 62 1.65 -18.03 6.98
CA ASN A 62 0.23 -18.24 7.25
C ASN A 62 -0.54 -18.37 5.92
N PRO A 63 -1.62 -19.19 5.90
CA PRO A 63 -2.48 -19.29 4.73
C PRO A 63 -3.13 -17.94 4.36
N THR A 64 -3.25 -17.67 3.06
CA THR A 64 -4.02 -16.57 2.49
C THR A 64 -4.69 -16.96 1.18
N VAL A 65 -5.55 -16.09 0.65
CA VAL A 65 -6.35 -16.36 -0.56
C VAL A 65 -5.65 -15.82 -1.80
N GLU A 66 -5.48 -16.65 -2.81
CA GLU A 66 -5.10 -16.26 -4.17
C GLU A 66 -6.28 -16.52 -5.11
N VAL A 67 -6.56 -15.57 -6.01
CA VAL A 67 -7.62 -15.64 -7.01
C VAL A 67 -7.04 -15.50 -8.40
N ASP A 68 -7.38 -16.44 -9.28
CA ASP A 68 -7.20 -16.38 -10.72
C ASP A 68 -8.52 -16.01 -11.38
N LEU A 69 -8.52 -14.97 -12.21
CA LEU A 69 -9.63 -14.56 -13.05
C LEU A 69 -9.21 -14.60 -14.52
N VAL A 70 -10.04 -15.18 -15.38
CA VAL A 70 -9.77 -15.35 -16.80
C VAL A 70 -10.79 -14.58 -17.62
N THR A 71 -10.28 -13.76 -18.56
CA THR A 71 -11.04 -13.08 -19.62
C THR A 71 -10.45 -13.41 -20.99
N GLU A 72 -10.86 -12.71 -22.05
CA GLU A 72 -10.24 -12.84 -23.37
C GLU A 72 -8.78 -12.37 -23.39
N SER A 73 -8.40 -11.42 -22.52
CA SER A 73 -7.02 -10.94 -22.40
C SER A 73 -6.10 -11.90 -21.66
N GLY A 74 -6.62 -13.00 -21.12
CA GLY A 74 -5.85 -14.04 -20.44
C GLY A 74 -6.16 -14.18 -18.95
N LEU A 75 -5.15 -14.62 -18.18
CA LEU A 75 -5.24 -14.89 -16.75
C LEU A 75 -4.74 -13.70 -15.94
N HIS A 76 -5.54 -13.29 -14.95
CA HIS A 76 -5.25 -12.20 -14.03
C HIS A 76 -5.29 -12.71 -12.60
N ARG A 77 -4.18 -12.56 -11.87
CA ARG A 77 -3.98 -13.12 -10.53
C ARG A 77 -3.86 -12.04 -9.48
N ALA A 78 -4.48 -12.26 -8.33
CA ALA A 78 -4.34 -11.42 -7.15
C ALA A 78 -4.17 -12.27 -5.89
N ILE A 79 -3.35 -11.80 -4.94
CA ILE A 79 -3.14 -12.45 -3.64
C ILE A 79 -3.44 -11.43 -2.55
N VAL A 80 -4.23 -11.84 -1.56
CA VAL A 80 -4.71 -10.94 -0.50
C VAL A 80 -3.71 -10.90 0.66
N PRO A 81 -3.30 -9.71 1.14
CA PRO A 81 -2.46 -9.59 2.33
C PRO A 81 -3.26 -9.80 3.63
N SER A 82 -2.56 -10.01 4.75
CA SER A 82 -3.15 -10.28 6.07
C SER A 82 -2.47 -9.51 7.18
N GLY A 83 -3.23 -8.91 8.11
CA GLY A 83 -2.68 -8.20 9.27
C GLY A 83 -2.12 -9.10 10.38
N ALA A 84 -1.27 -8.54 11.25
CA ALA A 84 -0.89 -9.12 12.55
C ALA A 84 -1.67 -8.46 13.68
N SER A 85 -1.52 -7.16 13.86
CA SER A 85 -2.44 -6.30 14.59
C SER A 85 -3.58 -5.92 13.64
N THR A 86 -4.81 -5.94 14.13
CA THR A 86 -6.00 -5.63 13.33
C THR A 86 -6.91 -4.74 14.15
N GLY A 87 -7.34 -3.61 13.58
CA GLY A 87 -8.36 -2.76 14.17
C GLY A 87 -9.67 -3.54 14.38
N SER A 88 -10.34 -3.32 15.50
CA SER A 88 -11.54 -4.07 15.88
C SER A 88 -12.70 -3.91 14.89
N HIS A 89 -12.64 -2.87 14.06
CA HIS A 89 -13.68 -2.51 13.09
C HIS A 89 -13.33 -2.86 11.63
N GLU A 90 -12.22 -3.57 11.38
CA GLU A 90 -11.88 -4.04 10.04
C GLU A 90 -12.94 -4.98 9.46
N ALA A 91 -13.06 -5.01 8.13
CA ALA A 91 -13.87 -6.01 7.44
C ALA A 91 -13.33 -7.43 7.73
N CYS A 92 -14.24 -8.39 7.81
CA CYS A 92 -13.94 -9.75 8.28
C CYS A 92 -12.95 -10.50 7.38
N GLU A 93 -11.74 -10.73 7.84
CA GLU A 93 -10.86 -11.73 7.28
C GLU A 93 -11.37 -13.12 7.70
N LEU A 94 -12.03 -13.83 6.77
CA LEU A 94 -12.63 -15.13 7.10
C LEU A 94 -11.55 -16.21 7.25
N ARG A 95 -11.44 -16.74 8.47
CA ARG A 95 -10.56 -17.85 8.83
C ARG A 95 -11.36 -19.12 9.14
N ASP A 96 -10.75 -20.29 8.92
CA ASP A 96 -11.42 -21.58 9.15
C ASP A 96 -11.74 -21.85 10.61
N GLY A 97 -10.90 -21.36 11.54
CA GLY A 97 -11.07 -21.53 12.98
C GLY A 97 -10.73 -22.93 13.49
N ASP A 98 -10.34 -23.85 12.62
CA ASP A 98 -9.92 -25.23 12.97
C ASP A 98 -8.49 -25.20 13.55
N LYS A 99 -8.38 -25.19 14.88
CA LYS A 99 -7.10 -25.12 15.57
C LYS A 99 -6.18 -26.32 15.31
N THR A 100 -6.69 -27.41 14.75
CA THR A 100 -5.87 -28.59 14.38
C THR A 100 -5.03 -28.36 13.13
N LYS A 101 -5.35 -27.29 12.35
CA LYS A 101 -4.67 -26.90 11.12
C LYS A 101 -4.28 -25.44 11.19
N TRP A 102 -3.00 -25.14 10.98
CA TRP A 102 -2.45 -23.75 11.00
C TRP A 102 -2.90 -22.90 12.22
N GLY A 103 -3.15 -23.56 13.37
CA GLY A 103 -3.63 -22.87 14.58
C GLY A 103 -4.98 -22.15 14.41
N GLY A 104 -5.81 -22.56 13.45
CA GLY A 104 -7.09 -21.93 13.12
C GLY A 104 -7.02 -20.88 11.99
N LYS A 105 -5.83 -20.58 11.47
CA LYS A 105 -5.60 -19.53 10.47
C LYS A 105 -5.86 -19.98 9.01
N GLY A 106 -6.37 -21.20 8.75
CA GLY A 106 -6.75 -21.67 7.41
C GLY A 106 -7.73 -20.74 6.72
N VAL A 107 -7.77 -20.76 5.38
CA VAL A 107 -8.66 -19.90 4.56
C VAL A 107 -9.51 -20.72 3.57
N LEU A 108 -9.66 -22.02 3.81
CA LEU A 108 -10.40 -22.90 2.88
C LEU A 108 -11.89 -22.53 2.78
N LYS A 109 -12.50 -21.98 3.84
CA LYS A 109 -13.87 -21.44 3.79
C LYS A 109 -13.94 -20.24 2.84
N ALA A 110 -13.01 -19.29 2.91
CA ALA A 110 -12.95 -18.16 1.99
C ALA A 110 -12.69 -18.61 0.54
N VAL A 111 -11.80 -19.59 0.34
CA VAL A 111 -11.56 -20.20 -0.97
C VAL A 111 -12.83 -20.86 -1.53
N ALA A 112 -13.56 -21.62 -0.72
CA ALA A 112 -14.82 -22.24 -1.12
C ALA A 112 -15.88 -21.15 -1.45
N ASN A 113 -15.96 -20.08 -0.67
CA ASN A 113 -16.87 -18.96 -0.95
C ASN A 113 -16.56 -18.30 -2.32
N VAL A 114 -15.30 -18.18 -2.71
CA VAL A 114 -14.96 -17.70 -4.07
C VAL A 114 -15.42 -18.74 -5.12
N ASN A 115 -15.03 -20.01 -4.97
CA ASN A 115 -15.22 -21.02 -6.01
C ASN A 115 -16.69 -21.43 -6.18
N ASP A 116 -17.43 -21.56 -5.08
CA ASP A 116 -18.74 -22.18 -5.06
C ASP A 116 -19.89 -21.15 -5.00
N VAL A 117 -19.59 -19.88 -4.59
CA VAL A 117 -20.62 -18.85 -4.43
C VAL A 117 -20.34 -17.64 -5.33
N ILE A 118 -19.20 -16.97 -5.17
CA ILE A 118 -18.90 -15.70 -5.88
C ILE A 118 -18.72 -15.96 -7.38
N ALA A 119 -17.88 -16.93 -7.75
CA ALA A 119 -17.55 -17.21 -9.14
C ALA A 119 -18.78 -17.59 -9.99
N PRO A 120 -19.62 -18.56 -9.61
CA PRO A 120 -20.81 -18.90 -10.39
C PRO A 120 -21.83 -17.76 -10.44
N ALA A 121 -21.95 -16.96 -9.36
CA ALA A 121 -22.88 -15.83 -9.33
C ALA A 121 -22.43 -14.70 -10.29
N LEU A 122 -21.15 -14.30 -10.28
CA LEU A 122 -20.60 -13.29 -11.19
C LEU A 122 -20.66 -13.71 -12.66
N ILE A 123 -20.32 -14.97 -12.96
CA ILE A 123 -20.37 -15.51 -14.34
C ILE A 123 -21.83 -15.52 -14.85
N LYS A 124 -22.78 -15.91 -14.01
CA LYS A 124 -24.23 -15.91 -14.35
C LYS A 124 -24.76 -14.49 -14.59
N GLU A 125 -24.32 -13.51 -13.77
CA GLU A 125 -24.75 -12.11 -13.90
C GLU A 125 -24.19 -11.45 -15.16
N ASN A 126 -23.10 -12.00 -15.73
CA ASN A 126 -22.49 -11.56 -16.99
C ASN A 126 -22.12 -10.07 -16.97
N LEU A 127 -21.54 -9.58 -15.86
CA LEU A 127 -21.08 -8.21 -15.72
C LEU A 127 -19.85 -7.93 -16.63
N ASP A 128 -19.73 -6.69 -17.10
CA ASP A 128 -18.52 -6.25 -17.77
C ASP A 128 -17.38 -6.11 -16.78
N VAL A 129 -16.28 -6.83 -16.99
CA VAL A 129 -15.10 -6.76 -16.11
C VAL A 129 -14.54 -5.34 -15.97
N LYS A 130 -14.82 -4.45 -16.94
CA LYS A 130 -14.39 -3.06 -16.92
C LYS A 130 -15.20 -2.18 -15.97
N ASP A 131 -16.36 -2.65 -15.53
CA ASP A 131 -17.18 -1.97 -14.51
C ASP A 131 -16.87 -2.49 -13.11
N GLN A 132 -15.74 -2.05 -12.58
CA GLN A 132 -15.26 -2.41 -11.24
C GLN A 132 -16.33 -2.19 -10.16
N ARG A 133 -17.05 -1.06 -10.24
CA ARG A 133 -18.07 -0.70 -9.26
C ARG A 133 -19.23 -1.70 -9.28
N ALA A 134 -19.74 -2.03 -10.45
CA ALA A 134 -20.85 -2.98 -10.55
C ALA A 134 -20.47 -4.36 -10.01
N VAL A 135 -19.24 -4.83 -10.28
CA VAL A 135 -18.74 -6.10 -9.75
C VAL A 135 -18.60 -6.07 -8.23
N ASP A 136 -17.98 -5.02 -7.68
CA ASP A 136 -17.77 -4.90 -6.23
C ASP A 136 -19.09 -4.76 -5.46
N GLU A 137 -20.02 -3.93 -5.95
CA GLU A 137 -21.36 -3.76 -5.36
C GLU A 137 -22.17 -5.06 -5.43
N PHE A 138 -22.05 -5.82 -6.53
CA PHE A 138 -22.70 -7.14 -6.63
C PHE A 138 -22.18 -8.10 -5.57
N MET A 139 -20.84 -8.19 -5.36
CA MET A 139 -20.25 -9.05 -4.34
C MET A 139 -20.65 -8.62 -2.92
N ASN A 140 -20.65 -7.31 -2.64
CA ASN A 140 -21.10 -6.77 -1.36
C ASN A 140 -22.58 -7.11 -1.09
N LYS A 141 -23.45 -7.00 -2.09
CA LYS A 141 -24.86 -7.40 -2.00
C LYS A 141 -25.03 -8.91 -1.80
N LEU A 142 -24.20 -9.72 -2.43
CA LEU A 142 -24.19 -11.18 -2.29
C LEU A 142 -23.78 -11.62 -0.87
N ASP A 143 -22.84 -10.91 -0.26
CA ASP A 143 -22.49 -11.07 1.16
C ASP A 143 -23.65 -10.62 2.06
N GLY A 144 -24.16 -9.42 1.87
CA GLY A 144 -25.32 -8.87 2.55
C GLY A 144 -25.09 -8.47 4.00
N THR A 145 -23.83 -8.50 4.49
CA THR A 145 -23.45 -8.05 5.84
C THR A 145 -22.59 -6.80 5.78
N THR A 146 -22.62 -5.98 6.83
CA THR A 146 -21.87 -4.71 6.87
C THR A 146 -20.35 -4.93 6.78
N ASN A 147 -19.85 -5.96 7.48
CA ASN A 147 -18.42 -6.22 7.60
C ASN A 147 -17.96 -7.46 6.79
N LYS A 148 -18.73 -7.86 5.75
CA LYS A 148 -18.38 -8.99 4.88
C LYS A 148 -18.16 -10.31 5.65
N THR A 149 -18.95 -10.55 6.71
CA THR A 149 -18.76 -11.71 7.61
C THR A 149 -19.23 -13.03 7.00
N LYS A 150 -20.12 -13.00 5.98
CA LYS A 150 -20.68 -14.20 5.36
C LYS A 150 -19.71 -14.83 4.35
N LEU A 151 -19.15 -14.04 3.43
CA LEU A 151 -18.27 -14.52 2.39
C LEU A 151 -16.79 -14.33 2.74
N GLY A 152 -16.48 -13.32 3.53
CA GLY A 152 -15.13 -12.91 3.91
C GLY A 152 -14.60 -11.78 3.04
N ALA A 153 -14.08 -10.72 3.66
CA ALA A 153 -13.43 -9.62 2.95
C ALA A 153 -12.23 -10.10 2.13
N ASN A 154 -11.48 -11.10 2.61
CA ASN A 154 -10.37 -11.71 1.88
C ASN A 154 -10.83 -12.44 0.60
N ALA A 155 -11.98 -13.10 0.61
CA ALA A 155 -12.57 -13.72 -0.58
C ALA A 155 -13.00 -12.64 -1.61
N ILE A 156 -13.74 -11.63 -1.15
CA ILE A 156 -14.25 -10.53 -1.98
C ILE A 156 -13.10 -9.71 -2.57
N LEU A 157 -12.12 -9.34 -1.75
CA LEU A 157 -10.97 -8.53 -2.21
C LEU A 157 -10.12 -9.25 -3.26
N GLY A 158 -9.87 -10.55 -3.08
CA GLY A 158 -9.12 -11.32 -4.07
C GLY A 158 -9.75 -11.23 -5.46
N VAL A 159 -11.07 -11.34 -5.55
CA VAL A 159 -11.80 -11.16 -6.80
C VAL A 159 -11.78 -9.72 -7.28
N SER A 160 -12.02 -8.74 -6.41
CA SER A 160 -12.00 -7.31 -6.75
C SER A 160 -10.66 -6.85 -7.34
N MET A 161 -9.54 -7.28 -6.74
CA MET A 161 -8.18 -7.00 -7.26
C MET A 161 -7.92 -7.67 -8.61
N ALA A 162 -8.35 -8.92 -8.78
CA ALA A 162 -8.19 -9.64 -10.05
C ALA A 162 -9.02 -8.99 -11.17
N VAL A 163 -10.24 -8.51 -10.87
CA VAL A 163 -11.09 -7.73 -11.78
C VAL A 163 -10.41 -6.45 -12.22
N ALA A 164 -9.81 -5.67 -11.31
CA ALA A 164 -9.09 -4.44 -11.65
C ALA A 164 -7.93 -4.71 -12.62
N LYS A 165 -7.17 -5.78 -12.38
CA LYS A 165 -6.08 -6.21 -13.28
C LYS A 165 -6.61 -6.63 -14.67
N ALA A 166 -7.69 -7.40 -14.70
CA ALA A 166 -8.33 -7.81 -15.95
C ALA A 166 -8.87 -6.61 -16.73
N ALA A 167 -9.54 -5.69 -16.05
CA ALA A 167 -10.07 -4.47 -16.66
C ALA A 167 -8.98 -3.59 -17.28
N ALA A 168 -7.85 -3.44 -16.61
CA ALA A 168 -6.69 -2.72 -17.14
C ALA A 168 -6.16 -3.39 -18.42
N ALA A 169 -6.02 -4.72 -18.43
CA ALA A 169 -5.58 -5.48 -19.58
C ALA A 169 -6.57 -5.38 -20.77
N GLU A 170 -7.87 -5.49 -20.51
CA GLU A 170 -8.91 -5.32 -21.55
C GLU A 170 -8.93 -3.92 -22.13
N LYS A 171 -8.63 -2.89 -21.33
CA LYS A 171 -8.45 -1.52 -21.77
C LYS A 171 -7.09 -1.28 -22.44
N ARG A 172 -6.16 -2.23 -22.35
CA ARG A 172 -4.76 -2.13 -22.82
C ARG A 172 -4.03 -0.93 -22.20
N VAL A 173 -4.22 -0.74 -20.93
CA VAL A 173 -3.54 0.30 -20.14
C VAL A 173 -2.85 -0.32 -18.91
N PRO A 174 -1.80 0.31 -18.35
CA PRO A 174 -1.22 -0.12 -17.09
C PRO A 174 -2.25 -0.06 -15.96
N LEU A 175 -2.06 -0.89 -14.92
CA LEU A 175 -3.01 -0.95 -13.81
C LEU A 175 -3.14 0.40 -13.09
N TYR A 176 -2.04 1.13 -12.87
CA TYR A 176 -2.10 2.47 -12.26
C TYR A 176 -2.93 3.46 -13.08
N ALA A 177 -2.92 3.36 -14.42
CA ALA A 177 -3.73 4.22 -15.27
C ALA A 177 -5.23 3.85 -15.16
N HIS A 178 -5.55 2.56 -15.06
CA HIS A 178 -6.91 2.11 -14.81
C HIS A 178 -7.43 2.57 -13.44
N ILE A 179 -6.62 2.47 -12.38
CA ILE A 179 -6.96 3.00 -11.05
C ILE A 179 -7.19 4.51 -11.10
N SER A 180 -6.35 5.25 -11.83
CA SER A 180 -6.54 6.70 -12.07
C SER A 180 -7.89 7.01 -12.72
N ASP A 181 -8.29 6.25 -13.75
CA ASP A 181 -9.60 6.38 -14.37
C ASP A 181 -10.75 6.16 -13.38
N LEU A 182 -10.66 5.08 -12.57
CA LEU A 182 -11.68 4.77 -11.56
C LEU A 182 -11.78 5.86 -10.47
N ALA A 183 -10.65 6.39 -10.06
CA ALA A 183 -10.58 7.45 -9.07
C ALA A 183 -10.96 8.83 -9.63
N GLY A 184 -10.85 9.03 -10.94
CA GLY A 184 -11.02 10.33 -11.61
C GLY A 184 -9.87 11.29 -11.30
N THR A 185 -8.66 10.78 -11.07
CA THR A 185 -7.49 11.61 -10.79
C THR A 185 -6.94 12.24 -12.07
N LYS A 186 -6.21 13.35 -11.92
CA LYS A 186 -5.63 14.10 -13.04
C LYS A 186 -4.21 13.62 -13.35
N LYS A 187 -3.74 13.86 -14.57
CA LYS A 187 -2.31 13.78 -14.90
C LYS A 187 -1.60 15.08 -14.49
N PRO A 188 -0.29 15.07 -14.25
CA PRO A 188 0.64 13.94 -14.34
C PRO A 188 0.43 12.90 -13.24
N TYR A 189 0.94 11.67 -13.44
CA TYR A 189 1.03 10.68 -12.36
C TYR A 189 2.09 11.09 -11.35
N VAL A 190 1.80 10.87 -10.07
CA VAL A 190 2.72 11.21 -8.98
C VAL A 190 3.25 9.95 -8.32
N LEU A 191 4.57 9.84 -8.29
CA LEU A 191 5.25 8.76 -7.59
C LEU A 191 5.34 9.07 -6.09
N PRO A 192 5.04 8.11 -5.22
CA PRO A 192 4.96 8.33 -3.78
C PRO A 192 6.33 8.47 -3.14
N VAL A 193 6.40 9.19 -2.02
CA VAL A 193 7.50 9.07 -1.07
C VAL A 193 7.36 7.75 -0.31
N PRO A 194 8.39 6.89 -0.28
CA PRO A 194 8.36 5.66 0.50
C PRO A 194 8.64 5.95 1.98
N PHE A 195 7.70 5.60 2.85
CA PHE A 195 7.86 5.55 4.29
C PHE A 195 8.40 4.16 4.66
N MET A 196 9.72 4.07 4.81
CA MET A 196 10.40 2.79 4.96
C MET A 196 10.57 2.41 6.42
N ASN A 197 9.84 1.42 6.91
CA ASN A 197 9.98 0.90 8.28
C ASN A 197 11.32 0.20 8.45
N VAL A 198 12.30 0.86 9.06
CA VAL A 198 13.68 0.38 9.19
C VAL A 198 14.02 -0.18 10.57
N LEU A 199 13.20 0.13 11.60
CA LEU A 199 13.38 -0.36 12.96
C LEU A 199 12.03 -0.68 13.59
N ASN A 200 11.91 -1.90 14.13
CA ASN A 200 10.70 -2.42 14.75
C ASN A 200 10.79 -2.47 16.27
N GLY A 201 9.68 -2.14 16.91
CA GLY A 201 9.39 -2.34 18.33
C GLY A 201 7.98 -2.91 18.51
N GLY A 202 7.25 -2.52 19.55
CA GLY A 202 5.89 -2.95 19.81
C GLY A 202 5.72 -4.46 19.73
N SER A 203 4.58 -4.92 19.30
CA SER A 203 4.29 -6.34 19.08
C SER A 203 5.06 -6.93 17.88
N HIS A 204 5.69 -6.10 17.03
CA HIS A 204 6.47 -6.55 15.87
C HIS A 204 7.91 -6.95 16.22
N ALA A 205 8.37 -6.77 17.46
CA ALA A 205 9.73 -7.11 17.89
C ALA A 205 9.76 -7.62 19.33
N GLY A 206 10.84 -8.33 19.67
CA GLY A 206 11.20 -8.58 21.07
C GLY A 206 11.67 -7.30 21.77
N GLY A 207 12.07 -7.39 23.04
CA GLY A 207 12.52 -6.25 23.83
C GLY A 207 11.37 -5.40 24.39
N ARG A 208 11.70 -4.22 24.97
CA ARG A 208 10.73 -3.41 25.73
C ARG A 208 10.20 -2.19 24.98
N LEU A 209 10.77 -1.84 23.83
CA LEU A 209 10.33 -0.69 23.06
C LEU A 209 8.82 -0.76 22.78
N ALA A 210 8.07 0.25 23.25
CA ALA A 210 6.61 0.26 23.14
C ALA A 210 6.13 0.62 21.72
N PHE A 211 6.73 1.62 21.08
CA PHE A 211 6.35 2.09 19.75
C PHE A 211 6.72 1.04 18.69
N GLN A 212 5.81 0.82 17.74
CA GLN A 212 5.86 -0.34 16.85
C GLN A 212 6.82 -0.18 15.69
N GLU A 213 6.84 0.99 15.02
CA GLU A 213 7.61 1.20 13.79
C GLU A 213 8.28 2.57 13.76
N PHE A 214 9.51 2.58 13.24
CA PHE A 214 10.26 3.80 12.97
C PHE A 214 10.68 3.79 11.50
N MET A 215 10.20 4.80 10.78
CA MET A 215 10.36 4.91 9.33
C MET A 215 11.30 6.04 8.95
N ILE A 216 12.10 5.82 7.92
CA ILE A 216 12.83 6.87 7.21
C ILE A 216 12.02 7.35 6.00
N VAL A 217 12.09 8.66 5.73
CA VAL A 217 11.23 9.34 4.75
C VAL A 217 12.12 10.22 3.85
N PRO A 218 12.54 9.74 2.66
CA PRO A 218 13.44 10.46 1.75
C PRO A 218 12.69 11.53 0.92
N SER A 219 12.02 12.47 1.59
CA SER A 219 11.17 13.48 0.94
C SER A 219 11.95 14.50 0.09
N ASP A 220 13.24 14.70 0.37
CA ASP A 220 14.06 15.64 -0.41
C ASP A 220 14.81 14.98 -1.57
N ALA A 221 14.58 13.70 -1.82
CA ALA A 221 15.12 13.02 -2.99
C ALA A 221 14.50 13.62 -4.28
N PRO A 222 15.30 13.73 -5.37
CA PRO A 222 14.81 14.32 -6.61
C PRO A 222 13.91 13.38 -7.42
N THR A 223 14.01 12.07 -7.21
CA THR A 223 13.29 11.00 -7.93
C THR A 223 12.98 9.85 -6.99
N PHE A 224 12.08 8.97 -7.40
CA PHE A 224 11.81 7.76 -6.63
C PHE A 224 13.04 6.82 -6.59
N SER A 225 13.76 6.70 -7.70
CA SER A 225 15.00 5.90 -7.76
C SER A 225 16.06 6.41 -6.77
N GLU A 226 16.24 7.73 -6.64
CA GLU A 226 17.14 8.31 -5.65
C GLU A 226 16.62 8.10 -4.23
N ALA A 227 15.31 8.23 -4.00
CA ALA A 227 14.70 7.91 -2.71
C ALA A 227 14.99 6.47 -2.28
N MET A 228 14.89 5.52 -3.21
CA MET A 228 15.23 4.11 -2.97
C MET A 228 16.71 3.92 -2.64
N ARG A 229 17.61 4.59 -3.37
CA ARG A 229 19.06 4.54 -3.09
C ARG A 229 19.37 5.07 -1.70
N TRP A 230 18.86 6.26 -1.36
CA TRP A 230 19.08 6.86 -0.04
C TRP A 230 18.55 5.98 1.08
N GLY A 231 17.33 5.47 0.93
CA GLY A 231 16.72 4.58 1.92
C GLY A 231 17.51 3.29 2.12
N ALA A 232 17.98 2.67 1.05
CA ALA A 232 18.80 1.45 1.12
C ALA A 232 20.15 1.70 1.79
N GLU A 233 20.83 2.80 1.48
CA GLU A 233 22.11 3.19 2.08
C GLU A 233 21.98 3.48 3.59
N VAL A 234 20.94 4.21 4.00
CA VAL A 234 20.64 4.45 5.42
C VAL A 234 20.33 3.14 6.14
N TYR A 235 19.50 2.28 5.55
CA TYR A 235 19.16 0.98 6.12
C TYR A 235 20.39 0.09 6.35
N GLN A 236 21.32 0.01 5.40
CA GLN A 236 22.57 -0.76 5.57
C GLN A 236 23.47 -0.17 6.66
N ASN A 237 23.54 1.16 6.78
CA ASN A 237 24.25 1.82 7.86
C ASN A 237 23.59 1.53 9.22
N LEU A 238 22.26 1.63 9.32
CA LEU A 238 21.50 1.30 10.52
C LEU A 238 21.74 -0.14 10.97
N LYS A 239 21.67 -1.08 10.04
CA LYS A 239 21.94 -2.51 10.30
C LYS A 239 23.37 -2.74 10.83
N SER A 240 24.34 -2.04 10.27
CA SER A 240 25.74 -2.09 10.72
C SER A 240 25.91 -1.51 12.13
N LEU A 241 25.27 -0.37 12.42
CA LEU A 241 25.30 0.29 13.73
C LEU A 241 24.60 -0.56 14.79
N ALA A 242 23.44 -1.12 14.50
CA ALA A 242 22.70 -2.01 15.39
C ALA A 242 23.56 -3.21 15.78
N LYS A 243 24.22 -3.87 14.84
CA LYS A 243 25.14 -4.98 15.12
C LYS A 243 26.31 -4.57 16.01
N LYS A 244 26.87 -3.41 15.77
CA LYS A 244 28.02 -2.91 16.55
C LYS A 244 27.63 -2.58 18.00
N LYS A 245 26.44 -1.97 18.18
CA LYS A 245 25.97 -1.49 19.50
C LYS A 245 25.32 -2.59 20.35
N TYR A 246 24.52 -3.47 19.72
CA TYR A 246 23.68 -4.45 20.41
C TYR A 246 24.03 -5.91 20.08
N GLY A 247 25.11 -6.15 19.34
CA GLY A 247 25.56 -7.49 18.95
C GLY A 247 25.00 -7.99 17.63
N GLN A 248 25.55 -9.10 17.13
CA GLN A 248 25.30 -9.61 15.78
C GLN A 248 23.83 -9.90 15.50
N SER A 249 23.06 -10.38 16.47
CA SER A 249 21.63 -10.69 16.35
C SER A 249 20.76 -9.44 16.14
N ALA A 250 21.21 -8.26 16.56
CA ALA A 250 20.50 -6.99 16.33
C ALA A 250 20.38 -6.61 14.85
N GLY A 251 21.11 -7.28 13.97
CA GLY A 251 20.94 -7.15 12.52
C GLY A 251 19.91 -8.08 11.91
N ASN A 252 19.25 -8.92 12.69
CA ASN A 252 18.10 -9.70 12.27
C ASN A 252 16.90 -8.78 12.04
N VAL A 253 15.98 -9.20 11.19
CA VAL A 253 14.87 -8.36 10.76
C VAL A 253 13.55 -8.93 11.22
N GLY A 254 12.61 -8.03 11.55
CA GLY A 254 11.22 -8.37 11.83
C GLY A 254 10.42 -8.70 10.56
N ASP A 255 9.11 -8.87 10.74
CA ASP A 255 8.19 -9.27 9.66
C ASP A 255 8.17 -8.29 8.50
N GLU A 256 8.42 -7.02 8.75
CA GLU A 256 8.42 -5.94 7.75
C GLU A 256 9.82 -5.55 7.23
N GLY A 257 10.85 -6.29 7.64
CA GLY A 257 12.21 -6.09 7.17
C GLY A 257 13.05 -5.09 7.98
N GLY A 258 12.44 -4.34 8.92
CA GLY A 258 13.16 -3.46 9.85
C GLY A 258 14.01 -4.26 10.84
N VAL A 259 15.14 -3.70 11.30
CA VAL A 259 15.95 -4.31 12.36
C VAL A 259 15.20 -4.28 13.69
N ALA A 260 15.47 -5.24 14.56
CA ALA A 260 14.81 -5.37 15.85
C ALA A 260 15.84 -5.50 16.99
N PRO A 261 16.65 -4.46 17.26
CA PRO A 261 17.60 -4.47 18.38
C PRO A 261 16.88 -4.39 19.71
N ASP A 262 17.55 -4.81 20.80
CA ASP A 262 17.02 -4.68 22.15
C ASP A 262 17.15 -3.24 22.66
N ILE A 263 16.25 -2.38 22.16
CA ILE A 263 16.12 -0.97 22.49
C ILE A 263 14.94 -0.80 23.46
N GLN A 264 15.08 0.14 24.40
CA GLN A 264 14.13 0.32 25.48
C GLN A 264 13.17 1.50 25.25
N THR A 265 13.61 2.56 24.55
CA THR A 265 12.86 3.80 24.40
C THR A 265 12.81 4.28 22.94
N ALA A 266 11.78 5.07 22.61
CA ALA A 266 11.67 5.72 21.31
C ALA A 266 12.84 6.68 21.03
N ASP A 267 13.33 7.38 22.07
CA ASP A 267 14.49 8.27 21.96
C ASP A 267 15.74 7.52 21.50
N GLU A 268 16.02 6.35 22.08
CA GLU A 268 17.15 5.51 21.72
C GLU A 268 17.05 5.00 20.27
N ALA A 269 15.83 4.66 19.82
CA ALA A 269 15.58 4.26 18.43
C ALA A 269 15.83 5.42 17.44
N LEU A 270 15.32 6.61 17.76
CA LEU A 270 15.47 7.82 16.95
C LEU A 270 16.93 8.27 16.87
N GLN A 271 17.68 8.18 17.97
CA GLN A 271 19.13 8.44 17.98
C GLN A 271 19.87 7.50 17.04
N LEU A 272 19.57 6.20 17.09
CA LEU A 272 20.24 5.21 16.24
C LEU A 272 19.94 5.45 14.74
N ILE A 273 18.70 5.81 14.41
CA ILE A 273 18.29 6.14 13.04
C ILE A 273 18.98 7.43 12.57
N THR A 274 19.03 8.46 13.42
CA THR A 274 19.69 9.74 13.12
C THR A 274 21.18 9.53 12.84
N GLU A 275 21.87 8.72 13.66
CA GLU A 275 23.27 8.32 13.43
C GLU A 275 23.44 7.60 12.09
N ALA A 276 22.49 6.75 11.69
CA ALA A 276 22.53 6.05 10.42
C ALA A 276 22.34 7.00 9.22
N ILE A 277 21.44 7.99 9.34
CA ILE A 277 21.21 9.05 8.34
C ILE A 277 22.45 9.90 8.19
N GLU A 278 23.08 10.33 9.29
CA GLU A 278 24.31 11.10 9.29
C GLU A 278 25.46 10.34 8.61
N LYS A 279 25.63 9.07 9.00
CA LYS A 279 26.67 8.21 8.44
C LYS A 279 26.51 7.93 6.94
N ALA A 280 25.27 7.92 6.46
CA ALA A 280 24.96 7.81 5.03
C ALA A 280 25.12 9.14 4.26
N GLY A 281 25.31 10.29 4.96
CA GLY A 281 25.47 11.62 4.35
C GLY A 281 24.17 12.31 3.96
N TYR A 282 23.04 11.95 4.60
CA TYR A 282 21.70 12.49 4.29
C TYR A 282 21.11 13.38 5.39
N THR A 283 21.93 13.88 6.31
CA THR A 283 21.49 14.86 7.32
C THR A 283 20.83 16.06 6.66
N GLY A 284 19.65 16.43 7.13
CA GLY A 284 18.82 17.51 6.58
C GLY A 284 18.12 17.21 5.25
N LYS A 285 18.22 15.95 4.75
CA LYS A 285 17.58 15.49 3.50
C LYS A 285 16.63 14.31 3.70
N MET A 286 16.65 13.72 4.88
CA MET A 286 15.86 12.56 5.26
C MET A 286 15.07 12.89 6.50
N ASN A 287 13.75 12.73 6.42
CA ASN A 287 12.86 12.87 7.55
C ASN A 287 12.58 11.51 8.20
N ILE A 288 11.88 11.53 9.33
CA ILE A 288 11.51 10.34 10.12
C ILE A 288 9.98 10.33 10.30
N ALA A 289 9.41 9.14 10.37
CA ALA A 289 8.03 8.94 10.78
C ALA A 289 7.94 7.78 11.77
N MET A 290 6.87 7.74 12.55
CA MET A 290 6.61 6.68 13.52
C MET A 290 5.21 6.12 13.31
N ASP A 291 5.05 4.81 13.55
CA ASP A 291 3.78 4.17 13.85
C ASP A 291 3.85 3.69 15.30
N VAL A 292 2.97 4.23 16.12
CA VAL A 292 3.01 3.96 17.56
C VAL A 292 2.15 2.76 17.92
N ALA A 293 1.07 2.50 17.16
CA ALA A 293 0.09 1.44 17.42
C ALA A 293 -0.40 1.43 18.87
N SER A 294 -0.82 2.60 19.36
CA SER A 294 -1.06 2.86 20.79
C SER A 294 -2.19 2.03 21.40
N SER A 295 -3.10 1.49 20.57
CA SER A 295 -4.16 0.58 21.03
C SER A 295 -3.60 -0.65 21.77
N GLU A 296 -2.38 -1.11 21.41
CA GLU A 296 -1.76 -2.29 22.01
C GLU A 296 -1.38 -2.11 23.49
N PHE A 297 -1.15 -0.88 23.93
CA PHE A 297 -0.77 -0.58 25.30
C PHE A 297 -1.74 0.37 26.03
N TYR A 298 -2.92 0.59 25.48
CA TYR A 298 -3.98 1.35 26.13
C TYR A 298 -4.69 0.53 27.20
N LYS A 299 -4.84 1.11 28.40
CA LYS A 299 -5.55 0.51 29.55
C LYS A 299 -6.92 1.18 29.65
N THR A 300 -7.92 0.58 29.03
CA THR A 300 -9.27 1.14 28.86
C THR A 300 -9.90 1.58 30.18
N ASP A 301 -9.80 0.75 31.24
CA ASP A 301 -10.39 1.06 32.56
C ASP A 301 -9.74 2.26 33.22
N ALA A 302 -8.43 2.44 33.04
CA ALA A 302 -7.65 3.55 33.59
C ALA A 302 -7.63 4.79 32.67
N LYS A 303 -8.00 4.65 31.40
CA LYS A 303 -7.82 5.67 30.35
C LYS A 303 -6.38 6.19 30.28
N LYS A 304 -5.42 5.28 30.36
CA LYS A 304 -3.99 5.57 30.36
C LYS A 304 -3.22 4.63 29.41
N TYR A 305 -2.01 5.01 29.11
CA TYR A 305 -1.11 4.30 28.20
C TYR A 305 0.07 3.71 28.97
N ASP A 306 0.28 2.40 28.87
CA ASP A 306 1.32 1.64 29.53
C ASP A 306 2.53 1.46 28.61
N LEU A 307 3.49 2.36 28.66
CA LEU A 307 4.70 2.30 27.82
C LEU A 307 5.67 1.17 28.19
N ASP A 308 5.42 0.45 29.30
CA ASP A 308 6.16 -0.76 29.70
C ASP A 308 5.29 -2.04 29.59
N PHE A 309 4.28 -2.03 28.73
CA PHE A 309 3.24 -3.08 28.62
C PHE A 309 3.78 -4.49 28.35
N LYS A 310 4.99 -4.60 27.83
CA LYS A 310 5.69 -5.87 27.61
C LYS A 310 6.31 -6.43 28.91
N ASN A 311 6.38 -5.65 29.96
CA ASN A 311 6.81 -6.06 31.27
C ASN A 311 5.59 -6.58 32.06
N PRO A 312 5.55 -7.89 32.44
CA PRO A 312 4.45 -8.41 33.24
C PRO A 312 4.27 -7.70 34.58
N GLU A 313 5.34 -7.04 35.10
CA GLU A 313 5.36 -6.28 36.32
C GLU A 313 5.28 -4.76 36.08
N SER A 314 4.67 -4.34 34.99
CA SER A 314 4.47 -2.90 34.68
C SER A 314 3.70 -2.23 35.81
N ASP A 315 4.23 -1.09 36.25
CA ASP A 315 3.72 -0.33 37.40
C ASP A 315 2.61 0.65 36.92
N PRO A 316 1.34 0.47 37.36
CA PRO A 316 0.24 1.35 36.97
C PRO A 316 0.42 2.83 37.34
N GLU A 317 1.26 3.14 38.33
CA GLU A 317 1.57 4.53 38.71
C GLU A 317 2.40 5.24 37.65
N LYS A 318 3.08 4.50 36.79
CA LYS A 318 3.90 5.01 35.68
C LYS A 318 3.12 5.14 34.36
N TRP A 319 1.89 4.67 34.31
CA TRP A 319 1.07 4.81 33.10
C TRP A 319 0.75 6.28 32.83
N VAL A 320 0.89 6.69 31.61
CA VAL A 320 0.74 8.09 31.19
C VAL A 320 -0.67 8.41 30.70
N THR A 321 -1.13 9.63 30.92
CA THR A 321 -2.37 10.15 30.32
C THR A 321 -2.12 10.48 28.83
N TYR A 322 -3.19 10.73 28.08
CA TYR A 322 -3.04 11.11 26.68
C TYR A 322 -2.33 12.48 26.52
N GLU A 323 -2.51 13.42 27.46
CA GLU A 323 -1.81 14.69 27.43
C GLU A 323 -0.30 14.49 27.62
N GLN A 324 0.10 13.65 28.58
CA GLN A 324 1.50 13.32 28.84
C GLN A 324 2.13 12.61 27.64
N LEU A 325 1.39 11.69 26.98
CA LEU A 325 1.85 11.01 25.77
C LEU A 325 1.98 11.99 24.61
N ALA A 326 1.00 12.91 24.42
CA ALA A 326 1.07 13.98 23.44
C ALA A 326 2.30 14.89 23.63
N ASP A 327 2.62 15.22 24.88
CA ASP A 327 3.80 16.03 25.19
C ASP A 327 5.12 15.29 24.91
N GLN A 328 5.17 13.96 25.09
CA GLN A 328 6.30 13.13 24.66
C GLN A 328 6.48 13.20 23.14
N TYR A 329 5.40 13.08 22.34
CA TYR A 329 5.49 13.21 20.88
C TYR A 329 6.02 14.58 20.45
N LYS A 330 5.56 15.66 21.08
CA LYS A 330 6.03 17.02 20.79
C LYS A 330 7.51 17.20 21.15
N ASP A 331 7.94 16.65 22.29
CA ASP A 331 9.35 16.65 22.68
C ASP A 331 10.21 15.93 21.66
N LEU A 332 9.83 14.70 21.26
CA LEU A 332 10.54 13.94 20.23
C LEU A 332 10.57 14.70 18.90
N ALA A 333 9.46 15.27 18.44
CA ALA A 333 9.39 16.05 17.22
C ALA A 333 10.20 17.36 17.26
N SER A 334 10.45 17.92 18.44
CA SER A 334 11.32 19.10 18.61
C SER A 334 12.80 18.78 18.45
N ARG A 335 13.20 17.53 18.69
CA ARG A 335 14.60 17.06 18.68
C ARG A 335 14.98 16.27 17.44
N TYR A 336 14.01 15.65 16.79
CA TYR A 336 14.19 14.81 15.61
C TYR A 336 13.34 15.30 14.44
N PRO A 337 13.74 15.06 13.18
CA PRO A 337 12.99 15.52 12.01
C PRO A 337 11.73 14.64 11.75
N ILE A 338 10.84 14.55 12.74
CA ILE A 338 9.61 13.76 12.66
C ILE A 338 8.56 14.56 11.89
N VAL A 339 8.06 14.00 10.79
CA VAL A 339 7.06 14.65 9.92
C VAL A 339 5.69 13.96 9.95
N SER A 340 5.60 12.77 10.54
CA SER A 340 4.36 11.97 10.58
C SER A 340 4.35 11.03 11.78
N ILE A 341 3.20 10.92 12.44
CA ILE A 341 2.92 9.95 13.50
C ILE A 341 1.62 9.22 13.14
N GLU A 342 1.68 7.90 13.07
CA GLU A 342 0.54 7.01 12.86
C GLU A 342 0.09 6.44 14.20
N ASP A 343 -1.21 6.33 14.39
CA ASP A 343 -1.90 5.79 15.56
C ASP A 343 -1.29 6.24 16.91
N PRO A 344 -1.19 7.57 17.12
CA PRO A 344 -0.63 8.10 18.36
C PRO A 344 -1.46 7.77 19.61
N PHE A 345 -2.75 7.43 19.44
CA PHE A 345 -3.66 7.05 20.53
C PHE A 345 -4.50 5.83 20.14
N ALA A 346 -5.14 5.21 21.14
CA ALA A 346 -6.00 4.06 20.94
C ALA A 346 -7.18 4.38 20.00
N GLU A 347 -7.63 3.39 19.24
CA GLU A 347 -8.69 3.51 18.23
C GLU A 347 -10.03 4.05 18.76
N ASP A 348 -10.30 3.86 20.06
CA ASP A 348 -11.51 4.31 20.74
C ASP A 348 -11.33 5.62 21.53
N ASP A 349 -10.11 6.13 21.70
CA ASP A 349 -9.81 7.34 22.49
C ASP A 349 -9.94 8.64 21.66
N TRP A 350 -11.12 8.88 21.10
CA TRP A 350 -11.43 10.00 20.20
C TRP A 350 -11.12 11.38 20.80
N GLU A 351 -11.15 11.51 22.12
CA GLU A 351 -10.81 12.74 22.82
C GLU A 351 -9.31 13.06 22.69
N ALA A 352 -8.47 12.05 22.91
CA ALA A 352 -7.01 12.16 22.76
C ALA A 352 -6.61 12.55 21.33
N TRP A 353 -7.20 11.92 20.33
CA TRP A 353 -6.97 12.24 18.92
C TRP A 353 -7.31 13.70 18.61
N SER A 354 -8.51 14.15 18.99
CA SER A 354 -8.96 15.52 18.74
C SER A 354 -8.14 16.56 19.52
N TYR A 355 -7.68 16.23 20.73
CA TYR A 355 -6.78 17.05 21.52
C TYR A 355 -5.42 17.23 20.82
N PHE A 356 -4.82 16.14 20.38
CA PHE A 356 -3.51 16.16 19.74
C PHE A 356 -3.54 16.88 18.40
N SER A 357 -4.53 16.59 17.55
CA SER A 357 -4.67 17.22 16.24
C SER A 357 -4.78 18.75 16.29
N LYS A 358 -5.27 19.32 17.39
CA LYS A 358 -5.31 20.79 17.59
C LYS A 358 -3.96 21.40 17.95
N ASN A 359 -3.03 20.59 18.44
CA ASN A 359 -1.80 21.03 19.09
C ASN A 359 -0.53 20.46 18.42
N TYR A 360 -0.68 19.87 17.22
CA TYR A 360 0.42 19.24 16.50
C TYR A 360 0.30 19.52 14.99
N ASP A 361 1.32 20.17 14.41
CA ASP A 361 1.26 20.70 13.04
C ASP A 361 1.68 19.71 11.95
N HIS A 362 2.25 18.56 12.34
CA HIS A 362 2.68 17.53 11.37
C HIS A 362 1.56 16.56 11.00
N GLN A 363 1.89 15.57 10.19
CA GLN A 363 0.94 14.56 9.78
C GLN A 363 0.57 13.64 10.95
N ILE A 364 -0.74 13.45 11.15
CA ILE A 364 -1.32 12.46 12.06
C ILE A 364 -2.12 11.49 11.19
N VAL A 365 -1.67 10.22 11.16
CA VAL A 365 -2.26 9.18 10.32
C VAL A 365 -3.18 8.31 11.17
N GLY A 366 -4.44 8.14 10.74
CA GLY A 366 -5.36 7.19 11.32
C GLY A 366 -5.32 5.86 10.57
N ASP A 367 -4.86 4.79 11.23
CA ASP A 367 -4.96 3.40 10.79
C ASP A 367 -6.14 2.72 11.47
N ASP A 368 -5.99 2.23 12.69
CA ASP A 368 -7.04 1.54 13.44
C ASP A 368 -8.24 2.45 13.74
N LEU A 369 -8.01 3.76 13.89
CA LEU A 369 -9.05 4.76 14.05
C LEU A 369 -10.05 4.78 12.88
N THR A 370 -9.59 4.55 11.65
CA THR A 370 -10.40 4.73 10.43
C THR A 370 -10.66 3.44 9.67
N VAL A 371 -9.80 2.43 9.83
CA VAL A 371 -9.83 1.11 9.19
C VAL A 371 -10.21 1.15 7.70
N THR A 372 -9.77 2.19 6.98
CA THR A 372 -10.13 2.45 5.57
C THR A 372 -11.66 2.51 5.34
N ASN A 373 -12.45 2.71 6.39
CA ASN A 373 -13.92 2.67 6.32
C ASN A 373 -14.50 4.09 6.20
N PRO A 374 -15.28 4.40 5.13
CA PRO A 374 -15.86 5.73 4.93
C PRO A 374 -16.67 6.27 6.12
N ALA A 375 -17.33 5.41 6.90
CA ALA A 375 -18.10 5.84 8.07
C ALA A 375 -17.19 6.37 9.19
N PHE A 376 -16.08 5.68 9.46
CA PHE A 376 -15.08 6.11 10.46
C PHE A 376 -14.28 7.32 9.96
N ILE A 377 -13.92 7.37 8.66
CA ILE A 377 -13.27 8.52 8.03
C ILE A 377 -14.15 9.76 8.20
N LYS A 378 -15.46 9.66 7.91
CA LYS A 378 -16.41 10.76 8.11
C LYS A 378 -16.41 11.25 9.57
N LYS A 379 -16.50 10.35 10.54
CA LYS A 379 -16.45 10.68 11.97
C LYS A 379 -15.13 11.38 12.33
N ALA A 380 -14.00 10.87 11.82
CA ALA A 380 -12.68 11.45 12.10
C ALA A 380 -12.53 12.86 11.49
N ILE A 381 -13.12 13.11 10.32
CA ILE A 381 -13.18 14.45 9.71
C ILE A 381 -14.03 15.39 10.57
N GLU A 382 -15.22 14.97 10.97
CA GLU A 382 -16.15 15.77 11.78
C GLU A 382 -15.56 16.13 13.14
N THR A 383 -14.84 15.21 13.77
CA THR A 383 -14.17 15.43 15.08
C THR A 383 -12.78 16.04 14.96
N LYS A 384 -12.26 16.20 13.74
CA LYS A 384 -10.88 16.66 13.48
C LYS A 384 -9.84 15.80 14.21
N ALA A 385 -10.02 14.48 14.18
CA ALA A 385 -9.19 13.55 14.94
C ALA A 385 -7.79 13.37 14.33
N CYS A 386 -7.68 13.36 13.00
CA CYS A 386 -6.43 13.21 12.27
C CYS A 386 -6.45 14.04 10.98
N ASN A 387 -5.37 14.01 10.20
CA ASN A 387 -5.24 14.75 8.95
C ASN A 387 -4.65 13.92 7.80
N ALA A 388 -4.57 12.60 7.99
CA ALA A 388 -4.19 11.65 6.96
C ALA A 388 -4.84 10.29 7.20
N LEU A 389 -5.15 9.59 6.11
CA LEU A 389 -5.69 8.24 6.08
C LEU A 389 -4.57 7.24 5.81
N LEU A 390 -4.48 6.18 6.60
CA LEU A 390 -3.80 4.96 6.17
C LEU A 390 -4.78 4.12 5.36
N LEU A 391 -4.45 3.84 4.11
CA LEU A 391 -5.31 3.09 3.20
C LEU A 391 -4.80 1.66 3.07
N LYS A 392 -5.54 0.71 3.62
CA LYS A 392 -5.29 -0.74 3.52
C LYS A 392 -6.47 -1.40 2.83
N VAL A 393 -6.29 -1.88 1.61
CA VAL A 393 -7.41 -2.41 0.78
C VAL A 393 -8.14 -3.57 1.45
N ASN A 394 -7.46 -4.38 2.26
CA ASN A 394 -8.08 -5.51 2.92
C ASN A 394 -8.89 -5.15 4.18
N GLN A 395 -8.69 -3.97 4.77
CA GLN A 395 -9.50 -3.47 5.90
C GLN A 395 -10.95 -3.19 5.48
N ILE A 396 -11.18 -2.90 4.19
CA ILE A 396 -12.51 -2.62 3.65
C ILE A 396 -13.00 -3.68 2.66
N GLY A 397 -12.11 -4.29 1.88
CA GLY A 397 -12.37 -5.51 1.12
C GLY A 397 -12.79 -5.35 -0.34
N THR A 398 -12.81 -4.13 -0.92
CA THR A 398 -12.95 -3.90 -2.36
C THR A 398 -12.12 -2.73 -2.84
N ILE A 399 -11.73 -2.73 -4.12
CA ILE A 399 -11.04 -1.60 -4.78
C ILE A 399 -11.96 -0.38 -4.83
N THR A 400 -13.25 -0.57 -5.11
CA THR A 400 -14.21 0.54 -5.18
C THR A 400 -14.35 1.28 -3.85
N GLU A 401 -14.48 0.56 -2.73
CA GLU A 401 -14.59 1.17 -1.39
C GLU A 401 -13.26 1.81 -0.96
N ALA A 402 -12.12 1.19 -1.27
CA ALA A 402 -10.81 1.77 -0.99
C ALA A 402 -10.57 3.08 -1.76
N ILE A 403 -10.95 3.15 -3.04
CA ILE A 403 -10.91 4.40 -3.82
C ILE A 403 -11.86 5.45 -3.22
N GLN A 404 -13.04 5.06 -2.77
CA GLN A 404 -13.99 5.98 -2.14
C GLN A 404 -13.42 6.55 -0.84
N ALA A 405 -12.81 5.72 0.01
CA ALA A 405 -12.13 6.15 1.24
C ALA A 405 -11.03 7.19 0.95
N ALA A 406 -10.21 6.96 -0.08
CA ALA A 406 -9.21 7.93 -0.52
C ALA A 406 -9.84 9.26 -0.98
N LYS A 407 -10.94 9.19 -1.75
CA LYS A 407 -11.65 10.39 -2.24
C LYS A 407 -12.25 11.21 -1.08
N ASP A 408 -12.81 10.56 -0.07
CA ASP A 408 -13.36 11.21 1.11
C ASP A 408 -12.26 11.92 1.91
N ALA A 409 -11.10 11.27 2.08
CA ALA A 409 -9.92 11.87 2.72
C ALA A 409 -9.38 13.08 1.93
N PHE A 410 -9.20 12.96 0.61
CA PHE A 410 -8.78 14.07 -0.24
C PHE A 410 -9.78 15.23 -0.22
N GLY A 411 -11.08 14.93 -0.20
CA GLY A 411 -12.15 15.93 -0.09
C GLY A 411 -12.07 16.76 1.19
N ALA A 412 -11.51 16.19 2.26
CA ALA A 412 -11.23 16.86 3.53
C ALA A 412 -9.83 17.52 3.59
N SER A 413 -9.09 17.54 2.49
CA SER A 413 -7.69 18.01 2.42
C SER A 413 -6.72 17.17 3.26
N TRP A 414 -7.03 15.91 3.48
CA TRP A 414 -6.14 14.96 4.14
C TRP A 414 -5.10 14.38 3.19
N GLY A 415 -3.96 13.97 3.75
CA GLY A 415 -3.04 13.07 3.08
C GLY A 415 -3.61 11.64 3.01
N VAL A 416 -3.15 10.85 2.05
CA VAL A 416 -3.45 9.41 1.97
C VAL A 416 -2.15 8.64 1.83
N MET A 417 -1.90 7.71 2.75
CA MET A 417 -0.76 6.80 2.73
C MET A 417 -1.25 5.40 2.39
N VAL A 418 -0.89 4.90 1.20
CA VAL A 418 -1.23 3.52 0.81
C VAL A 418 -0.30 2.57 1.53
N SER A 419 -0.86 1.55 2.18
CA SER A 419 -0.11 0.69 3.10
C SER A 419 -0.20 -0.79 2.73
N HIS A 420 0.89 -1.50 3.02
CA HIS A 420 0.96 -2.95 3.09
C HIS A 420 0.30 -3.48 4.37
N ARG A 421 0.45 -4.79 4.59
CA ARG A 421 0.18 -5.43 5.89
C ARG A 421 1.43 -6.18 6.35
N SER A 422 1.46 -6.55 7.64
CA SER A 422 2.57 -7.34 8.20
C SER A 422 2.71 -8.71 7.53
N GLY A 423 1.62 -9.37 7.18
CA GLY A 423 1.60 -10.57 6.32
C GLY A 423 1.38 -10.20 4.86
N GLU A 424 2.45 -10.08 4.12
CA GLU A 424 2.43 -9.70 2.70
C GLU A 424 2.72 -10.87 1.77
N THR A 425 2.52 -10.63 0.48
CA THR A 425 2.73 -11.57 -0.61
C THR A 425 3.51 -10.89 -1.74
N GLU A 426 3.77 -11.59 -2.84
CA GLU A 426 4.41 -11.04 -4.04
C GLU A 426 3.49 -10.08 -4.83
N ASP A 427 2.20 -9.98 -4.48
CA ASP A 427 1.25 -9.09 -5.16
C ASP A 427 1.69 -7.62 -5.02
N VAL A 428 1.65 -6.90 -6.15
CA VAL A 428 2.15 -5.52 -6.24
C VAL A 428 1.04 -4.48 -6.44
N THR A 429 -0.21 -4.87 -6.34
CA THR A 429 -1.38 -4.02 -6.66
C THR A 429 -1.34 -2.68 -5.92
N ILE A 430 -0.87 -2.63 -4.67
CA ILE A 430 -0.81 -1.37 -3.91
C ILE A 430 0.18 -0.36 -4.50
N ALA A 431 1.20 -0.81 -5.23
CA ALA A 431 2.11 0.08 -5.95
C ALA A 431 1.42 0.82 -7.11
N ASP A 432 0.54 0.11 -7.84
CA ASP A 432 -0.27 0.71 -8.88
C ASP A 432 -1.38 1.60 -8.29
N ILE A 433 -1.98 1.20 -7.16
CA ILE A 433 -2.99 1.99 -6.44
C ILE A 433 -2.43 3.34 -6.00
N VAL A 434 -1.27 3.37 -5.37
CA VAL A 434 -0.69 4.63 -4.85
C VAL A 434 -0.40 5.63 -5.97
N VAL A 435 0.08 5.16 -7.11
CA VAL A 435 0.35 6.00 -8.28
C VAL A 435 -0.95 6.45 -8.94
N GLY A 436 -1.89 5.53 -9.16
CA GLY A 436 -3.19 5.83 -9.76
C GLY A 436 -4.03 6.81 -8.95
N LEU A 437 -3.99 6.73 -7.63
CA LEU A 437 -4.64 7.68 -6.72
C LEU A 437 -3.90 9.03 -6.60
N ARG A 438 -2.64 9.12 -7.03
CA ARG A 438 -1.74 10.26 -6.74
C ARG A 438 -1.62 10.51 -5.23
N ALA A 439 -1.60 9.44 -4.44
CA ALA A 439 -1.65 9.53 -2.99
C ALA A 439 -0.37 10.12 -2.36
N GLY A 440 0.75 10.06 -3.08
CA GLY A 440 2.02 10.70 -2.70
C GLY A 440 2.78 10.02 -1.59
N GLN A 441 2.22 9.00 -0.93
CA GLN A 441 2.85 8.29 0.18
C GLN A 441 2.58 6.78 0.08
N ILE A 442 3.60 5.97 0.32
CA ILE A 442 3.47 4.51 0.45
C ILE A 442 4.23 4.01 1.68
N LYS A 443 3.57 3.19 2.50
CA LYS A 443 4.15 2.46 3.62
C LYS A 443 4.17 0.97 3.24
N THR A 444 5.35 0.42 2.93
CA THR A 444 5.46 -0.98 2.48
C THR A 444 6.67 -1.71 3.08
N GLY A 445 7.03 -1.36 4.31
CA GLY A 445 8.12 -1.98 5.05
C GLY A 445 9.50 -1.41 4.72
N ALA A 446 10.54 -2.11 5.14
CA ALA A 446 11.92 -1.76 4.89
C ALA A 446 12.33 -2.01 3.42
N PRO A 447 13.47 -1.45 2.96
CA PRO A 447 14.08 -1.80 1.68
C PRO A 447 14.79 -3.18 1.80
N ALA A 448 14.10 -4.17 2.32
CA ALA A 448 14.52 -5.55 2.56
C ALA A 448 13.31 -6.48 2.59
N ARG A 449 13.53 -7.77 2.34
CA ARG A 449 12.52 -8.84 2.15
C ARG A 449 11.77 -8.68 0.83
N SER A 450 11.67 -9.77 0.08
CA SER A 450 11.20 -9.76 -1.31
C SER A 450 9.78 -9.25 -1.46
N GLU A 451 8.89 -9.57 -0.53
CA GLU A 451 7.48 -9.17 -0.55
C GLU A 451 7.30 -7.65 -0.34
N ARG A 452 8.25 -6.99 0.34
CA ARG A 452 8.29 -5.51 0.50
C ARG A 452 8.89 -4.87 -0.75
N LEU A 453 10.06 -5.35 -1.15
CA LEU A 453 10.75 -4.88 -2.36
C LEU A 453 9.93 -5.08 -3.63
N ALA A 454 9.05 -6.08 -3.70
CA ALA A 454 8.18 -6.28 -4.85
C ALA A 454 7.37 -5.02 -5.21
N LYS A 455 6.79 -4.33 -4.20
CA LYS A 455 6.03 -3.10 -4.36
C LYS A 455 6.93 -1.92 -4.76
N LEU A 456 8.06 -1.77 -4.06
CA LEU A 456 9.04 -0.71 -4.35
C LEU A 456 9.64 -0.87 -5.76
N ASN A 457 9.99 -2.09 -6.14
CA ASN A 457 10.48 -2.39 -7.49
C ASN A 457 9.41 -2.15 -8.57
N GLN A 458 8.13 -2.34 -8.25
CA GLN A 458 7.04 -2.03 -9.19
C GLN A 458 6.95 -0.51 -9.41
N ILE A 459 7.12 0.31 -8.39
CA ILE A 459 7.13 1.78 -8.55
C ILE A 459 8.35 2.23 -9.38
N LEU A 460 9.52 1.58 -9.22
CA LEU A 460 10.68 1.84 -10.09
C LEU A 460 10.38 1.54 -11.56
N ARG A 461 9.66 0.44 -11.87
CA ARG A 461 9.23 0.14 -13.24
C ARG A 461 8.25 1.18 -13.78
N ILE A 462 7.33 1.66 -12.92
CA ILE A 462 6.39 2.73 -13.29
C ILE A 462 7.16 4.04 -13.55
N GLU A 463 8.17 4.37 -12.73
CA GLU A 463 9.03 5.53 -12.96
C GLU A 463 9.73 5.46 -14.31
N GLU A 464 10.30 4.31 -14.66
CA GLU A 464 10.95 4.07 -15.94
C GLU A 464 9.96 4.19 -17.12
N GLU A 465 8.77 3.60 -16.99
CA GLU A 465 7.72 3.66 -18.00
C GLU A 465 7.24 5.11 -18.24
N LEU A 466 7.10 5.90 -17.19
CA LEU A 466 6.68 7.31 -17.28
C LEU A 466 7.79 8.23 -17.80
N GLY A 467 9.05 7.86 -17.62
CA GLY A 467 10.20 8.65 -18.07
C GLY A 467 10.15 10.09 -17.56
N SER A 468 10.26 11.06 -18.47
CA SER A 468 10.20 12.50 -18.12
C SER A 468 8.82 12.97 -17.64
N GLY A 469 7.79 12.14 -17.74
CA GLY A 469 6.45 12.41 -17.19
C GLY A 469 6.28 11.96 -15.73
N ALA A 470 7.29 11.31 -15.17
CA ALA A 470 7.29 10.92 -13.75
C ALA A 470 7.48 12.16 -12.85
N VAL A 471 6.60 12.33 -11.87
CA VAL A 471 6.68 13.40 -10.87
C VAL A 471 6.81 12.75 -9.51
N TYR A 472 7.90 13.01 -8.80
CA TYR A 472 8.08 12.53 -7.42
C TYR A 472 7.39 13.48 -6.45
N ALA A 473 6.59 12.96 -5.51
CA ALA A 473 5.82 13.77 -4.57
C ALA A 473 6.70 14.64 -3.66
N GLY A 474 7.87 14.14 -3.28
CA GLY A 474 8.84 14.89 -2.49
C GLY A 474 8.23 15.48 -1.22
N THR A 475 8.56 16.72 -0.90
CA THR A 475 8.03 17.41 0.29
C THR A 475 6.53 17.69 0.23
N GLN A 476 5.88 17.49 -0.94
CA GLN A 476 4.44 17.64 -1.13
C GLN A 476 3.67 16.34 -0.94
N PHE A 477 4.26 15.31 -0.33
CA PHE A 477 3.67 13.99 -0.17
C PHE A 477 2.25 13.99 0.43
N ARG A 478 1.91 14.94 1.30
CA ARG A 478 0.56 15.08 1.90
C ARG A 478 -0.48 15.67 0.95
N THR A 479 -0.05 16.48 0.00
CA THR A 479 -0.93 17.26 -0.89
C THR A 479 -0.73 16.91 -2.37
N SER A 480 -0.09 15.80 -2.65
CA SER A 480 0.32 15.35 -3.98
C SER A 480 -0.86 15.22 -4.96
N VAL A 481 -2.06 14.95 -4.49
CA VAL A 481 -3.28 14.94 -5.31
C VAL A 481 -3.54 16.27 -6.01
N ASN A 482 -3.00 17.38 -5.47
CA ASN A 482 -3.15 18.74 -6.00
C ASN A 482 -2.02 19.17 -6.96
N MET A 483 -0.94 18.35 -7.11
CA MET A 483 0.23 18.63 -7.96
C MET A 483 -0.09 18.62 -9.44
#